data_e9f2c5cd2f17f408063537523cf4d1c7
#
_entry.id   e9f2c5cd2f17f408063537523cf4d1c7
#
_cell.length_a   1.000
_cell.length_b   1.000
_cell.length_c   1.000
_cell.angle_alpha   90.00
_cell.angle_beta   90.00
_cell.angle_gamma   90.00
#
_symmetry.space_group_name_H-M   'P 1'
#
loop_
_entity.id
_entity.type
_entity.pdbx_description
1 polymer ?
#
loop_
_entity_poly.entity_id
_entity_poly.type
_entity_poly.pdbx_seq_one_letter_code
_entity_poly.pdbx_strand_id
1 'polypeptide(L)'
;VSLRQFAEGCETSPVGFLEGWFVESSHRGRGVGRALVDAGMRWAKSQGCTEFGSDAEMDNTGSQAAHESIGFERVCEIICYRRSIG
;
A
#
# COMPACT_ATOMS: atom_id res chain seq x y z
N VAL A 1 5.06 -2.36 7.52
CA VAL A 1 4.72 -3.46 6.60
C VAL A 1 4.29 -4.67 7.41
N SER A 2 3.21 -5.29 7.02
CA SER A 2 2.70 -6.50 7.67
C SER A 2 2.30 -7.55 6.64
N LEU A 3 1.98 -8.76 7.13
CA LEU A 3 1.36 -9.80 6.33
C LEU A 3 -0.15 -9.77 6.57
N ARG A 4 -0.93 -9.90 5.51
CA ARG A 4 -2.38 -10.01 5.58
C ARG A 4 -2.82 -11.26 4.82
N GLN A 5 -3.84 -11.94 5.34
CA GLN A 5 -4.44 -13.07 4.64
C GLN A 5 -5.33 -12.62 3.48
N PHE A 6 -5.77 -11.36 3.53
CA PHE A 6 -6.62 -10.76 2.50
C PHE A 6 -6.29 -9.29 2.35
N ALA A 7 -6.27 -8.80 1.12
CA ALA A 7 -6.22 -7.37 0.81
C ALA A 7 -7.10 -7.10 -0.41
N GLU A 8 -7.86 -6.00 -0.35
CA GLU A 8 -8.73 -5.59 -1.45
C GLU A 8 -7.96 -5.47 -2.76
N GLY A 9 -8.46 -6.11 -3.80
CA GLY A 9 -7.85 -6.09 -5.13
C GLY A 9 -6.69 -7.04 -5.32
N CYS A 10 -6.23 -7.71 -4.29
CA CYS A 10 -5.21 -8.75 -4.39
C CYS A 10 -5.86 -10.13 -4.47
N GLU A 11 -5.23 -11.04 -5.21
CA GLU A 11 -5.79 -12.35 -5.53
C GLU A 11 -5.14 -13.49 -4.75
N THR A 12 -3.99 -13.24 -4.14
CA THR A 12 -3.19 -14.26 -3.45
C THR A 12 -3.21 -14.07 -1.94
N SER A 13 -2.71 -15.06 -1.22
CA SER A 13 -2.57 -15.04 0.24
C SER A 13 -1.32 -15.85 0.63
N PRO A 14 -0.51 -15.38 1.58
CA PRO A 14 -0.60 -14.07 2.22
C PRO A 14 -0.18 -12.94 1.29
N VAL A 15 -0.56 -11.72 1.63
CA VAL A 15 -0.19 -10.50 0.92
C VAL A 15 0.67 -9.65 1.85
N GLY A 16 1.79 -9.15 1.35
CA GLY A 16 2.53 -8.10 2.05
C GLY A 16 1.75 -6.80 1.93
N PHE A 17 1.64 -6.04 3.02
CA PHE A 17 0.85 -4.82 3.02
C PHE A 17 1.64 -3.66 3.59
N LEU A 18 1.66 -2.56 2.86
CA LEU A 18 2.29 -1.30 3.25
C LEU A 18 1.25 -0.43 3.95
N GLU A 19 1.46 -0.19 5.23
CA GLU A 19 0.55 0.58 6.07
C GLU A 19 1.13 1.94 6.35
N GLY A 20 0.26 2.97 6.36
CA GLY A 20 0.63 4.29 6.78
C GLY A 20 1.80 4.89 6.01
N TRP A 21 1.93 4.56 4.73
CA TRP A 21 3.02 5.08 3.93
C TRP A 21 2.92 6.58 3.78
N PHE A 22 3.86 7.25 4.39
CA PHE A 22 3.94 8.68 4.37
C PHE A 22 5.39 9.10 4.15
N VAL A 23 5.60 9.94 3.15
CA VAL A 23 6.89 10.57 2.91
C VAL A 23 6.69 12.07 2.99
N GLU A 24 7.37 12.70 3.94
CA GLU A 24 7.31 14.16 4.06
C GLU A 24 7.77 14.84 2.77
N SER A 25 7.16 15.98 2.46
CA SER A 25 7.42 16.71 1.23
C SER A 25 8.91 17.06 1.05
N SER A 26 9.64 17.27 2.14
CA SER A 26 11.08 17.52 2.11
C SER A 26 11.91 16.34 1.60
N HIS A 27 11.36 15.12 1.66
CA HIS A 27 12.02 13.90 1.19
C HIS A 27 11.47 13.39 -0.14
N ARG A 28 10.41 13.99 -0.65
CA ARG A 28 9.82 13.59 -1.94
C ARG A 28 10.81 13.84 -3.07
N GLY A 29 10.88 12.91 -4.02
CA GLY A 29 11.79 13.01 -5.15
C GLY A 29 13.22 12.60 -4.86
N ARG A 30 13.55 12.20 -3.63
CA ARG A 30 14.88 11.72 -3.24
C ARG A 30 15.00 10.19 -3.22
N GLY A 31 13.98 9.50 -3.68
CA GLY A 31 13.98 8.05 -3.70
C GLY A 31 13.74 7.37 -2.35
N VAL A 32 13.43 8.12 -1.30
CA VAL A 32 13.21 7.57 0.05
C VAL A 32 11.99 6.67 0.06
N GLY A 33 10.87 7.12 -0.50
CA GLY A 33 9.64 6.34 -0.58
C GLY A 33 9.84 5.07 -1.38
N ARG A 34 10.52 5.16 -2.51
CA ARG A 34 10.83 4.00 -3.34
C ARG A 34 11.71 3.00 -2.59
N ALA A 35 12.73 3.46 -1.89
CA ALA A 35 13.61 2.59 -1.12
C ALA A 35 12.88 1.84 -0.02
N LEU A 36 11.94 2.52 0.67
CA LEU A 36 11.11 1.91 1.70
C LEU A 36 10.19 0.84 1.12
N VAL A 37 9.56 1.13 -0.01
CA VAL A 37 8.70 0.17 -0.71
C VAL A 37 9.50 -1.02 -1.21
N ASP A 38 10.66 -0.80 -1.82
CA ASP A 38 11.53 -1.87 -2.30
C ASP A 38 11.97 -2.79 -1.15
N ALA A 39 12.33 -2.21 -0.02
CA ALA A 39 12.70 -2.99 1.17
C ALA A 39 11.50 -3.81 1.69
N GLY A 40 10.32 -3.22 1.74
CA GLY A 40 9.10 -3.91 2.14
C GLY A 40 8.74 -5.05 1.20
N MET A 41 8.89 -4.84 -0.11
CA MET A 41 8.64 -5.88 -1.11
C MET A 41 9.63 -7.04 -1.00
N ARG A 42 10.90 -6.76 -0.77
CA ARG A 42 11.90 -7.82 -0.55
C ARG A 42 11.56 -8.65 0.69
N TRP A 43 11.16 -7.99 1.77
CA TRP A 43 10.73 -8.69 2.98
C TRP A 43 9.50 -9.56 2.72
N ALA A 44 8.46 -9.01 2.06
CA ALA A 44 7.26 -9.75 1.73
C ALA A 44 7.56 -10.97 0.86
N LYS A 45 8.44 -10.82 -0.12
CA LYS A 45 8.87 -11.94 -0.95
C LYS A 45 9.55 -13.03 -0.13
N SER A 46 10.36 -12.66 0.85
CA SER A 46 10.98 -13.63 1.77
C SER A 46 9.96 -14.39 2.62
N GLN A 47 8.77 -13.83 2.81
CA GLN A 47 7.66 -14.45 3.53
C GLN A 47 6.72 -15.24 2.61
N GLY A 48 7.07 -15.41 1.35
CA GLY A 48 6.29 -16.19 0.39
C GLY A 48 5.20 -15.41 -0.35
N CYS A 49 5.18 -14.09 -0.24
CA CYS A 49 4.20 -13.26 -0.93
C CYS A 49 4.56 -13.04 -2.39
N THR A 50 3.53 -13.00 -3.24
CA THR A 50 3.66 -12.65 -4.66
C THR A 50 2.99 -11.33 -4.99
N GLU A 51 2.26 -10.75 -4.04
CA GLU A 51 1.63 -9.45 -4.17
C GLU A 51 1.98 -8.56 -2.98
N PHE A 52 2.02 -7.27 -3.23
CA PHE A 52 2.26 -6.24 -2.23
C PHE A 52 1.17 -5.19 -2.34
N GLY A 53 0.33 -5.09 -1.33
CA GLY A 53 -0.80 -4.18 -1.30
C GLY A 53 -0.51 -2.92 -0.51
N SER A 54 -1.27 -1.90 -0.79
CA SER A 54 -1.30 -0.65 -0.04
C SER A 54 -2.65 0.01 -0.24
N ASP A 55 -2.92 1.07 0.49
CA ASP A 55 -4.12 1.87 0.29
C ASP A 55 -3.82 3.36 0.39
N ALA A 56 -4.76 4.15 -0.10
CA ALA A 56 -4.77 5.59 0.04
C ALA A 56 -6.22 6.05 0.11
N GLU A 57 -6.48 7.11 0.85
CA GLU A 57 -7.82 7.68 0.90
C GLU A 57 -8.21 8.27 -0.46
N MET A 58 -9.51 8.25 -0.75
CA MET A 58 -10.02 8.65 -2.08
C MET A 58 -9.74 10.11 -2.41
N ASP A 59 -9.60 10.96 -1.40
CA ASP A 59 -9.28 12.38 -1.57
C ASP A 59 -7.77 12.68 -1.48
N ASN A 60 -6.95 11.69 -1.15
CA ASN A 60 -5.51 11.85 -1.06
C ASN A 60 -4.84 11.62 -2.41
N THR A 61 -5.01 12.57 -3.32
CA THR A 61 -4.48 12.46 -4.69
C THR A 61 -2.96 12.44 -4.74
N GLY A 62 -2.29 13.10 -3.80
CA GLY A 62 -0.83 13.07 -3.70
C GLY A 62 -0.29 11.69 -3.39
N SER A 63 -0.91 10.99 -2.43
CA SER A 63 -0.55 9.60 -2.11
C SER A 63 -0.82 8.67 -3.27
N GLN A 64 -1.96 8.83 -3.95
CA GLN A 64 -2.32 8.02 -5.12
C GLN A 64 -1.28 8.17 -6.23
N ALA A 65 -0.90 9.41 -6.56
CA ALA A 65 0.11 9.68 -7.57
C ALA A 65 1.47 9.08 -7.18
N ALA A 66 1.84 9.19 -5.92
CA ALA A 66 3.09 8.62 -5.41
C ALA A 66 3.12 7.10 -5.55
N HIS A 67 2.03 6.41 -5.19
CA HIS A 67 1.92 4.96 -5.38
C HIS A 67 2.08 4.57 -6.84
N GLU A 68 1.36 5.23 -7.72
CA GLU A 68 1.38 4.93 -9.15
C GLU A 68 2.75 5.18 -9.76
N SER A 69 3.47 6.22 -9.31
CA SER A 69 4.79 6.56 -9.82
C SER A 69 5.87 5.52 -9.54
N ILE A 70 5.66 4.66 -8.54
CA ILE A 70 6.61 3.61 -8.16
C ILE A 70 6.08 2.20 -8.46
N GLY A 71 5.08 2.08 -9.32
CA GLY A 71 4.66 0.82 -9.89
C GLY A 71 3.45 0.15 -9.26
N PHE A 72 2.78 0.78 -8.30
CA PHE A 72 1.50 0.27 -7.82
C PHE A 72 0.41 0.50 -8.86
N GLU A 73 -0.44 -0.49 -9.05
CA GLU A 73 -1.66 -0.38 -9.85
C GLU A 73 -2.84 -0.05 -8.95
N ARG A 74 -3.69 0.84 -9.41
CA ARG A 74 -4.98 1.08 -8.78
C ARG A 74 -5.92 -0.07 -9.13
N VAL A 75 -6.29 -0.87 -8.14
CA VAL A 75 -7.09 -2.09 -8.34
C VAL A 75 -8.53 -1.96 -7.90
N CYS A 76 -8.83 -1.05 -6.98
CA CYS A 76 -10.20 -0.77 -6.58
C CYS A 76 -10.32 0.59 -5.89
N GLU A 77 -11.53 1.11 -5.86
CA GLU A 77 -11.93 2.25 -5.04
C GLU A 77 -13.02 1.77 -4.10
N ILE A 78 -12.93 2.10 -2.81
CA ILE A 78 -13.84 1.57 -1.82
C ILE A 78 -14.37 2.67 -0.92
N ILE A 79 -15.68 2.58 -0.61
CA ILE A 79 -16.34 3.42 0.39
C ILE A 79 -16.71 2.51 1.55
N CYS A 80 -16.23 2.86 2.74
CA CYS A 80 -16.49 2.07 3.93
C CYS A 80 -17.64 2.69 4.74
N TYR A 81 -18.48 1.82 5.30
CA TYR A 81 -19.60 2.24 6.12
C TYR A 81 -19.48 1.66 7.51
N ARG A 82 -19.96 2.40 8.49
CA ARG A 82 -20.05 1.95 9.87
C ARG A 82 -21.34 2.42 10.49
N ARG A 83 -21.94 1.58 11.32
CA ARG A 83 -23.10 1.94 12.13
C ARG A 83 -22.87 1.42 13.54
N SER A 84 -23.13 2.25 14.54
CA SER A 84 -23.09 1.82 15.93
C SER A 84 -24.34 1.00 16.29
N ILE A 85 -24.17 0.02 17.15
CA ILE A 85 -25.23 -0.84 17.65
C ILE A 85 -25.51 -0.49 19.11
N GLY A 86 -26.74 -0.18 19.41
CA GLY A 86 -27.18 0.10 20.75
C GLY A 86 -26.83 1.46 21.23
#